data_7b67cf37b8620e697b51ae4a8ed3bfce
#
_entry.id   7b67cf37b8620e697b51ae4a8ed3bfce
#
_cell.length_a   1.000
_cell.length_b   1.000
_cell.length_c   1.000
_cell.angle_alpha   90.00
_cell.angle_beta   90.00
_cell.angle_gamma   90.00
#
_symmetry.space_group_name_H-M   'P 1'
#
loop_
_entity.id
_entity.type
_entity.pdbx_description
1 polymer ?
#
loop_
_entity_poly.entity_id
_entity_poly.type
_entity_poly.pdbx_seq_one_letter_code
_entity_poly.pdbx_strand_id
1 'polypeptide(L)'
;MSQGLHPLDIVIAWVDGNDISMKNKRHQFMNQNEPSNALDDTRFASNDEIYFCIASILKYVPYAGTIYVVTDQQTPLWLDQFSQQGLCPAEKIKIVDHQELFRGYEFALPTFNSLSIESMLWNIEGISNHFIYLNDDFFFNQQSDLSDFLIDGQMVIYGHWQATLIKKMKYIFRKFLQQNFGKVAEAKYSTAQMLSADRVGMTRYYEIHHRPHILSRDLLSTFFKNNKELLDQQIQFKFRNIDQLLPVGLSNHLAIQSDQAILKDDIDIAYLKDDRDLEKFILALSNSEIKFGCIQSLGQLESLAEGRIRAALIQKFTGFLPSQIQPTTVV
;
A
#
# COMPACT_ATOMS: atom_id res chain seq x y z
N MET A 1 4.04 28.25 -22.22
CA MET A 1 4.36 26.89 -22.69
C MET A 1 3.82 25.95 -21.62
N SER A 2 2.77 25.20 -21.91
CA SER A 2 2.24 24.20 -21.00
C SER A 2 3.34 23.14 -20.81
N GLN A 3 3.95 23.09 -19.64
CA GLN A 3 4.74 21.92 -19.25
C GLN A 3 3.79 20.73 -19.35
N GLY A 4 4.05 19.83 -20.30
CA GLY A 4 3.26 18.63 -20.46
C GLY A 4 3.23 17.91 -19.11
N LEU A 5 2.04 17.66 -18.61
CA LEU A 5 1.82 16.85 -17.41
C LEU A 5 2.52 15.50 -17.65
N HIS A 6 3.67 15.28 -17.01
CA HIS A 6 4.26 13.95 -16.98
C HIS A 6 3.33 13.08 -16.12
N PRO A 7 2.76 12.02 -16.69
CA PRO A 7 1.87 11.13 -15.93
C PRO A 7 2.65 10.49 -14.78
N LEU A 8 2.00 10.33 -13.63
CA LEU A 8 2.54 9.55 -12.52
C LEU A 8 2.08 8.08 -12.68
N ASP A 9 3.03 7.17 -12.69
CA ASP A 9 2.71 5.75 -12.59
C ASP A 9 2.12 5.43 -11.24
N ILE A 10 1.31 4.38 -11.21
CA ILE A 10 0.64 3.92 -9.99
C ILE A 10 1.03 2.47 -9.75
N VAL A 11 1.37 2.13 -8.51
CA VAL A 11 1.72 0.77 -8.10
C VAL A 11 0.73 0.30 -7.05
N ILE A 12 0.13 -0.85 -7.29
CA ILE A 12 -0.77 -1.53 -6.37
C ILE A 12 -0.14 -2.86 -5.97
N ALA A 13 0.07 -3.08 -4.67
CA ALA A 13 0.45 -4.39 -4.16
C ALA A 13 -0.81 -5.22 -3.91
N TRP A 14 -0.87 -6.42 -4.51
CA TRP A 14 -2.04 -7.29 -4.41
C TRP A 14 -1.65 -8.77 -4.41
N VAL A 15 -2.35 -9.55 -3.60
CA VAL A 15 -2.35 -11.02 -3.65
C VAL A 15 -3.75 -11.54 -3.29
N ASP A 16 -4.16 -12.64 -3.90
CA ASP A 16 -5.30 -13.41 -3.41
C ASP A 16 -4.80 -14.49 -2.43
N GLY A 17 -4.84 -14.17 -1.17
CA GLY A 17 -4.49 -15.12 -0.11
C GLY A 17 -5.53 -16.21 0.12
N ASN A 18 -6.70 -16.17 -0.53
CA ASN A 18 -7.71 -17.23 -0.51
C ASN A 18 -7.37 -18.34 -1.51
N ASP A 19 -6.50 -18.07 -2.49
CA ASP A 19 -5.99 -19.07 -3.41
C ASP A 19 -5.29 -20.21 -2.66
N ILE A 20 -5.65 -21.47 -3.00
CA ILE A 20 -5.15 -22.65 -2.32
C ILE A 20 -3.64 -22.81 -2.50
N SER A 21 -3.11 -22.48 -3.68
CA SER A 21 -1.66 -22.55 -3.97
C SER A 21 -0.91 -21.55 -3.11
N MET A 22 -1.41 -20.32 -3.02
CA MET A 22 -0.84 -19.26 -2.18
C MET A 22 -0.90 -19.63 -0.69
N LYS A 23 -2.01 -20.17 -0.19
CA LYS A 23 -2.13 -20.65 1.19
C LYS A 23 -1.11 -21.76 1.48
N ASN A 24 -1.00 -22.76 0.62
CA ASN A 24 -0.06 -23.87 0.77
C ASN A 24 1.40 -23.36 0.74
N LYS A 25 1.72 -22.47 -0.20
CA LYS A 25 3.03 -21.82 -0.30
C LYS A 25 3.38 -21.07 0.99
N ARG A 26 2.45 -20.26 1.52
CA ARG A 26 2.62 -19.51 2.76
C ARG A 26 2.82 -20.43 3.97
N HIS A 27 2.00 -21.48 4.12
CA HIS A 27 2.08 -22.40 5.24
C HIS A 27 3.44 -23.14 5.33
N GLN A 28 4.13 -23.37 4.21
CA GLN A 28 5.47 -23.98 4.21
C GLN A 28 6.54 -23.09 4.88
N PHE A 29 6.33 -21.79 4.94
CA PHE A 29 7.25 -20.81 5.53
C PHE A 29 6.80 -20.31 6.90
N MET A 30 5.59 -20.67 7.37
CA MET A 30 5.10 -20.26 8.68
C MET A 30 5.86 -21.01 9.79
N ASN A 31 6.41 -20.25 10.73
CA ASN A 31 7.10 -20.75 11.90
C ASN A 31 6.31 -20.42 13.18
N GLN A 32 6.43 -21.24 14.23
CA GLN A 32 5.83 -20.97 15.55
C GLN A 32 6.31 -19.67 16.20
N ASN A 33 7.42 -19.12 15.73
CA ASN A 33 8.03 -17.91 16.26
C ASN A 33 7.58 -16.62 15.52
N GLU A 34 6.67 -16.73 14.54
CA GLU A 34 6.15 -15.53 13.86
C GLU A 34 5.05 -14.88 14.70
N PRO A 35 4.93 -13.53 14.68
CA PRO A 35 3.86 -12.82 15.37
C PRO A 35 2.50 -13.25 14.82
N SER A 36 1.51 -13.50 15.70
CA SER A 36 0.16 -13.90 15.30
C SER A 36 -0.46 -12.91 14.29
N ASN A 37 -0.24 -11.61 14.50
CA ASN A 37 -0.71 -10.57 13.60
C ASN A 37 -0.01 -10.55 12.22
N ALA A 38 1.13 -11.23 12.05
CA ALA A 38 1.81 -11.39 10.76
C ALA A 38 1.29 -12.61 9.99
N LEU A 39 0.65 -13.55 10.69
CA LEU A 39 0.11 -14.80 10.16
C LEU A 39 -1.40 -14.73 9.91
N ASP A 40 -2.05 -13.62 10.28
CA ASP A 40 -3.50 -13.45 10.17
C ASP A 40 -3.94 -13.56 8.70
N ASP A 41 -4.79 -14.54 8.41
CA ASP A 41 -5.32 -14.83 7.08
C ASP A 41 -6.03 -13.62 6.46
N THR A 42 -6.62 -12.76 7.28
CA THR A 42 -7.33 -11.56 6.85
C THR A 42 -6.45 -10.54 6.13
N ARG A 43 -5.15 -10.56 6.40
CA ARG A 43 -4.16 -9.70 5.70
C ARG A 43 -3.90 -10.07 4.26
N PHE A 44 -4.29 -11.29 3.89
CA PHE A 44 -4.03 -11.85 2.58
C PHE A 44 -5.33 -12.08 1.81
N ALA A 45 -6.49 -11.93 2.47
CA ALA A 45 -7.78 -12.10 1.82
C ALA A 45 -8.00 -11.03 0.76
N SER A 46 -8.49 -11.42 -0.40
CA SER A 46 -8.96 -10.51 -1.44
C SER A 46 -10.46 -10.71 -1.63
N ASN A 47 -11.22 -9.63 -1.53
CA ASN A 47 -12.68 -9.61 -1.66
C ASN A 47 -13.11 -8.55 -2.67
N ASP A 48 -12.46 -8.53 -3.84
CA ASP A 48 -12.70 -7.62 -4.95
C ASP A 48 -12.24 -6.16 -4.71
N GLU A 49 -11.57 -5.84 -3.61
CA GLU A 49 -11.08 -4.49 -3.30
C GLU A 49 -10.22 -3.93 -4.43
N ILE A 50 -9.38 -4.77 -5.07
CA ILE A 50 -8.53 -4.41 -6.20
C ILE A 50 -9.32 -3.78 -7.36
N TYR A 51 -10.54 -4.25 -7.65
CA TYR A 51 -11.34 -3.70 -8.74
C TYR A 51 -11.87 -2.32 -8.41
N PHE A 52 -12.26 -2.06 -7.16
CA PHE A 52 -12.65 -0.73 -6.71
C PHE A 52 -11.45 0.22 -6.67
N CYS A 53 -10.26 -0.26 -6.26
CA CYS A 53 -9.02 0.48 -6.32
C CYS A 53 -8.73 0.95 -7.76
N ILE A 54 -8.68 0.04 -8.74
CA ILE A 54 -8.41 0.34 -10.15
C ILE A 54 -9.50 1.27 -10.72
N ALA A 55 -10.77 0.97 -10.49
CA ALA A 55 -11.89 1.80 -10.98
C ALA A 55 -11.80 3.23 -10.44
N SER A 56 -11.39 3.41 -9.17
CA SER A 56 -11.20 4.71 -8.57
C SER A 56 -10.09 5.52 -9.24
N ILE A 57 -8.99 4.85 -9.61
CA ILE A 57 -7.87 5.47 -10.33
C ILE A 57 -8.33 5.92 -11.72
N LEU A 58 -9.00 5.04 -12.46
CA LEU A 58 -9.50 5.36 -13.81
C LEU A 58 -10.50 6.51 -13.79
N LYS A 59 -11.32 6.61 -12.74
CA LYS A 59 -12.34 7.65 -12.59
C LYS A 59 -11.78 8.98 -12.12
N TYR A 60 -10.87 8.98 -11.15
CA TYR A 60 -10.54 10.17 -10.37
C TYR A 60 -9.08 10.65 -10.52
N VAL A 61 -8.22 9.92 -11.25
CA VAL A 61 -6.81 10.29 -11.43
C VAL A 61 -6.47 10.47 -12.92
N PRO A 62 -6.84 11.61 -13.53
CA PRO A 62 -6.68 11.82 -14.97
C PRO A 62 -5.22 11.90 -15.43
N TYR A 63 -4.30 12.13 -14.50
CA TYR A 63 -2.85 12.17 -14.74
C TYR A 63 -2.17 10.81 -14.47
N ALA A 64 -2.94 9.75 -14.19
CA ALA A 64 -2.37 8.41 -13.99
C ALA A 64 -1.65 7.92 -15.26
N GLY A 65 -0.40 7.50 -15.10
CA GLY A 65 0.40 6.78 -16.09
C GLY A 65 0.00 5.30 -16.16
N THR A 66 0.98 4.42 -16.22
CA THR A 66 0.76 2.97 -16.13
C THR A 66 0.34 2.58 -14.71
N ILE A 67 -0.61 1.66 -14.59
CA ILE A 67 -0.99 1.03 -13.32
C ILE A 67 -0.29 -0.33 -13.24
N TYR A 68 0.68 -0.45 -12.36
CA TYR A 68 1.41 -1.70 -12.09
C TYR A 68 0.73 -2.44 -10.95
N VAL A 69 0.29 -3.67 -11.19
CA VAL A 69 -0.23 -4.58 -10.15
C VAL A 69 0.88 -5.56 -9.80
N VAL A 70 1.46 -5.38 -8.61
CA VAL A 70 2.55 -6.22 -8.09
C VAL A 70 1.95 -7.42 -7.38
N THR A 71 2.34 -8.64 -7.76
CA THR A 71 1.73 -9.88 -7.30
C THR A 71 2.71 -11.07 -7.32
N ASP A 72 2.33 -12.20 -6.71
CA ASP A 72 3.12 -13.44 -6.66
C ASP A 72 2.48 -14.51 -7.53
N GLN A 73 2.81 -14.52 -8.83
CA GLN A 73 2.34 -15.53 -9.81
C GLN A 73 0.81 -15.62 -9.90
N GLN A 74 0.13 -14.52 -9.66
CA GLN A 74 -1.33 -14.42 -9.70
C GLN A 74 -1.77 -13.31 -10.66
N THR A 75 -3.02 -13.35 -11.06
CA THR A 75 -3.69 -12.28 -11.81
C THR A 75 -5.11 -12.15 -11.28
N PRO A 76 -5.58 -10.94 -10.91
CA PRO A 76 -6.97 -10.75 -10.53
C PRO A 76 -7.91 -11.24 -11.63
N LEU A 77 -8.90 -12.08 -11.28
CA LEU A 77 -9.72 -12.84 -12.22
C LEU A 77 -10.34 -12.00 -13.35
N TRP A 78 -10.74 -10.77 -13.03
CA TRP A 78 -11.43 -9.87 -13.98
C TRP A 78 -10.56 -8.69 -14.42
N LEU A 79 -9.23 -8.76 -14.24
CA LEU A 79 -8.33 -7.66 -14.59
C LEU A 79 -8.39 -7.29 -16.06
N ASP A 80 -8.38 -8.30 -16.94
CA ASP A 80 -8.41 -8.11 -18.39
C ASP A 80 -9.72 -7.47 -18.88
N GLN A 81 -10.79 -7.57 -18.07
CA GLN A 81 -12.08 -7.00 -18.42
C GLN A 81 -12.06 -5.48 -18.46
N PHE A 82 -11.15 -4.82 -17.75
CA PHE A 82 -11.01 -3.36 -17.86
C PHE A 82 -10.69 -2.92 -19.29
N SER A 83 -9.78 -3.59 -19.97
CA SER A 83 -9.45 -3.27 -21.37
C SER A 83 -10.43 -3.86 -22.36
N GLN A 84 -10.90 -5.11 -22.15
CA GLN A 84 -11.83 -5.78 -23.06
C GLN A 84 -13.20 -5.08 -23.15
N GLN A 85 -13.64 -4.44 -22.06
CA GLN A 85 -14.87 -3.65 -22.02
C GLN A 85 -14.64 -2.15 -22.35
N GLY A 86 -13.41 -1.78 -22.75
CA GLY A 86 -13.10 -0.40 -23.14
C GLY A 86 -13.03 0.61 -22.00
N LEU A 87 -12.88 0.15 -20.75
CA LEU A 87 -12.76 1.03 -19.57
C LEU A 87 -11.39 1.71 -19.50
N CYS A 88 -10.37 1.11 -20.11
CA CYS A 88 -9.04 1.70 -20.29
C CYS A 88 -8.33 1.10 -21.51
N PRO A 89 -7.24 1.73 -22.03
CA PRO A 89 -6.36 1.13 -23.02
C PRO A 89 -5.72 -0.18 -22.52
N ALA A 90 -5.40 -1.10 -23.43
CA ALA A 90 -4.84 -2.42 -23.09
C ALA A 90 -3.50 -2.34 -22.33
N GLU A 91 -2.68 -1.33 -22.67
CA GLU A 91 -1.38 -1.08 -22.04
C GLU A 91 -1.45 -0.33 -20.69
N LYS A 92 -2.65 0.07 -20.26
CA LYS A 92 -2.85 0.88 -19.05
C LYS A 92 -2.51 0.14 -17.76
N ILE A 93 -2.82 -1.17 -17.71
CA ILE A 93 -2.63 -2.00 -16.53
C ILE A 93 -1.60 -3.08 -16.86
N LYS A 94 -0.57 -3.22 -16.02
CA LYS A 94 0.49 -4.21 -16.18
C LYS A 94 0.67 -5.01 -14.89
N ILE A 95 0.83 -6.32 -15.04
CA ILE A 95 1.25 -7.20 -13.94
C ILE A 95 2.76 -7.11 -13.81
N VAL A 96 3.24 -7.02 -12.57
CA VAL A 96 4.65 -7.16 -12.19
C VAL A 96 4.75 -8.32 -11.19
N ASP A 97 5.33 -9.43 -11.65
CA ASP A 97 5.54 -10.58 -10.78
C ASP A 97 6.65 -10.32 -9.75
N HIS A 98 6.55 -10.94 -8.57
CA HIS A 98 7.59 -10.83 -7.55
C HIS A 98 8.96 -11.28 -8.08
N GLN A 99 9.06 -12.23 -9.00
CA GLN A 99 10.34 -12.63 -9.61
C GLN A 99 10.95 -11.49 -10.44
N GLU A 100 10.13 -10.72 -11.13
CA GLU A 100 10.58 -9.53 -11.85
C GLU A 100 10.96 -8.40 -10.89
N LEU A 101 10.11 -8.13 -9.89
CA LEU A 101 10.34 -7.10 -8.88
C LEU A 101 11.64 -7.34 -8.11
N PHE A 102 11.92 -8.59 -7.73
CA PHE A 102 13.11 -8.98 -6.95
C PHE A 102 14.30 -9.39 -7.83
N ARG A 103 14.34 -8.99 -9.10
CA ARG A 103 15.49 -9.26 -9.98
C ARG A 103 16.79 -8.77 -9.35
N GLY A 104 17.75 -9.70 -9.17
CA GLY A 104 19.02 -9.49 -8.47
C GLY A 104 18.93 -9.66 -6.93
N TYR A 105 17.75 -10.01 -6.41
CA TYR A 105 17.47 -10.24 -4.98
C TYR A 105 16.57 -11.47 -4.78
N GLU A 106 16.67 -12.46 -5.67
CA GLU A 106 15.81 -13.66 -5.72
C GLU A 106 15.89 -14.50 -4.43
N PHE A 107 16.97 -14.38 -3.65
CA PHE A 107 17.12 -15.03 -2.34
C PHE A 107 16.02 -14.63 -1.34
N ALA A 108 15.42 -13.46 -1.52
CA ALA A 108 14.33 -12.97 -0.68
C ALA A 108 12.99 -13.65 -0.96
N LEU A 109 12.85 -14.37 -2.08
CA LEU A 109 11.61 -15.03 -2.48
C LEU A 109 11.49 -16.46 -1.89
N PRO A 110 10.26 -16.96 -1.68
CA PRO A 110 9.03 -16.19 -1.71
C PRO A 110 8.94 -15.23 -0.53
N THR A 111 8.15 -14.19 -0.66
CA THR A 111 7.84 -13.27 0.45
C THR A 111 6.34 -13.05 0.57
N PHE A 112 5.84 -13.03 1.82
CA PHE A 112 4.45 -12.76 2.21
C PHE A 112 4.38 -11.45 3.00
N ASN A 113 5.32 -10.55 2.75
CA ASN A 113 5.61 -9.41 3.57
C ASN A 113 5.56 -8.11 2.74
N SER A 114 4.52 -7.33 2.95
CA SER A 114 4.35 -6.06 2.22
C SER A 114 5.55 -5.12 2.41
N LEU A 115 6.18 -5.08 3.59
CA LEU A 115 7.35 -4.21 3.82
C LEU A 115 8.57 -4.65 2.98
N SER A 116 8.72 -5.95 2.72
CA SER A 116 9.75 -6.46 1.80
C SER A 116 9.42 -6.11 0.35
N ILE A 117 8.15 -6.27 -0.06
CA ILE A 117 7.67 -5.90 -1.40
C ILE A 117 7.82 -4.40 -1.63
N GLU A 118 7.34 -3.58 -0.70
CA GLU A 118 7.45 -2.11 -0.76
C GLU A 118 8.91 -1.63 -0.87
N SER A 119 9.86 -2.35 -0.24
CA SER A 119 11.29 -2.03 -0.31
C SER A 119 11.88 -2.21 -1.71
N MET A 120 11.20 -2.93 -2.61
CA MET A 120 11.67 -3.25 -3.94
C MET A 120 10.94 -2.49 -5.05
N LEU A 121 9.90 -1.70 -4.77
CA LEU A 121 9.08 -1.03 -5.79
C LEU A 121 9.90 -0.13 -6.73
N TRP A 122 11.02 0.40 -6.28
CA TRP A 122 11.94 1.17 -7.11
C TRP A 122 12.61 0.34 -8.23
N ASN A 123 12.58 -1.00 -8.12
CA ASN A 123 13.19 -1.93 -9.06
C ASN A 123 12.25 -2.32 -10.23
N ILE A 124 11.01 -1.81 -10.26
CA ILE A 124 10.09 -2.01 -11.38
C ILE A 124 10.70 -1.36 -12.63
N GLU A 125 10.84 -2.15 -13.70
CA GLU A 125 11.39 -1.68 -14.95
C GLU A 125 10.48 -0.64 -15.61
N GLY A 126 11.06 0.52 -15.96
CA GLY A 126 10.34 1.60 -16.65
C GLY A 126 9.44 2.45 -15.76
N ILE A 127 9.38 2.22 -14.44
CA ILE A 127 8.58 3.05 -13.53
C ILE A 127 9.09 4.50 -13.53
N SER A 128 8.17 5.46 -13.47
CA SER A 128 8.47 6.89 -13.35
C SER A 128 9.24 7.21 -12.06
N ASN A 129 10.03 8.30 -12.05
CA ASN A 129 10.78 8.67 -10.84
C ASN A 129 9.86 8.92 -9.64
N HIS A 130 8.81 9.70 -9.84
CA HIS A 130 7.75 9.82 -8.85
C HIS A 130 6.59 8.93 -9.27
N PHE A 131 6.10 8.11 -8.35
CA PHE A 131 4.96 7.23 -8.56
C PHE A 131 4.09 7.15 -7.32
N ILE A 132 2.82 6.81 -7.49
CA ILE A 132 1.88 6.66 -6.37
C ILE A 132 1.80 5.19 -6.01
N TYR A 133 1.99 4.87 -4.73
CA TYR A 133 1.81 3.54 -4.17
C TYR A 133 0.50 3.43 -3.41
N LEU A 134 -0.21 2.33 -3.65
CA LEU A 134 -1.43 1.93 -2.96
C LEU A 134 -1.35 0.46 -2.52
N ASN A 135 -2.00 0.14 -1.41
CA ASN A 135 -2.50 -1.21 -1.20
C ASN A 135 -3.81 -1.37 -1.99
N ASP A 136 -4.21 -2.59 -2.25
CA ASP A 136 -5.45 -2.92 -2.99
C ASP A 136 -6.74 -2.49 -2.26
N ASP A 137 -6.67 -2.29 -0.94
CA ASP A 137 -7.74 -1.78 -0.09
C ASP A 137 -7.86 -0.24 -0.08
N PHE A 138 -6.98 0.49 -0.80
CA PHE A 138 -7.05 1.95 -0.94
C PHE A 138 -7.81 2.36 -2.20
N PHE A 139 -8.46 3.51 -2.14
CA PHE A 139 -9.14 4.06 -3.32
C PHE A 139 -9.17 5.60 -3.31
N PHE A 140 -9.34 6.17 -4.50
CA PHE A 140 -9.62 7.60 -4.67
C PHE A 140 -11.13 7.81 -4.54
N ASN A 141 -11.53 8.64 -3.59
CA ASN A 141 -12.95 8.92 -3.32
C ASN A 141 -13.49 10.09 -4.13
N GLN A 142 -12.63 11.02 -4.51
CA GLN A 142 -12.96 12.21 -5.30
C GLN A 142 -11.85 12.51 -6.32
N GLN A 143 -12.13 13.48 -7.22
CA GLN A 143 -11.15 13.97 -8.19
C GLN A 143 -9.86 14.36 -7.50
N SER A 144 -8.77 13.77 -7.95
CA SER A 144 -7.41 14.09 -7.49
C SER A 144 -6.72 14.99 -8.51
N ASP A 145 -6.01 15.98 -8.00
CA ASP A 145 -5.12 16.84 -8.78
C ASP A 145 -3.67 16.39 -8.60
N LEU A 146 -2.82 16.64 -9.57
CA LEU A 146 -1.39 16.32 -9.45
C LEU A 146 -0.76 16.97 -8.21
N SER A 147 -1.22 18.18 -7.85
CA SER A 147 -0.79 18.92 -6.67
C SER A 147 -1.16 18.28 -5.32
N ASP A 148 -1.97 17.23 -5.33
CA ASP A 148 -2.20 16.41 -4.13
C ASP A 148 -0.97 15.55 -3.81
N PHE A 149 -0.10 15.29 -4.81
CA PHE A 149 1.07 14.43 -4.68
C PHE A 149 2.39 15.11 -5.05
N LEU A 150 2.38 16.02 -6.01
CA LEU A 150 3.60 16.66 -6.51
C LEU A 150 3.35 18.12 -6.83
N ILE A 151 4.15 19.02 -6.27
CA ILE A 151 4.14 20.47 -6.55
C ILE A 151 5.58 20.89 -6.86
N ASP A 152 5.80 21.42 -8.05
CA ASP A 152 7.12 21.91 -8.52
C ASP A 152 8.26 20.87 -8.33
N GLY A 153 7.94 19.59 -8.52
CA GLY A 153 8.87 18.46 -8.35
C GLY A 153 9.06 18.00 -6.90
N GLN A 154 8.45 18.66 -5.92
CA GLN A 154 8.49 18.27 -4.50
C GLN A 154 7.30 17.36 -4.15
N MET A 155 7.58 16.31 -3.39
CA MET A 155 6.58 15.34 -2.91
C MET A 155 5.68 15.98 -1.85
N VAL A 156 4.37 15.89 -2.02
CA VAL A 156 3.40 16.35 -1.01
C VAL A 156 3.12 15.22 -0.03
N ILE A 157 3.48 15.43 1.23
CA ILE A 157 3.35 14.44 2.30
C ILE A 157 2.39 14.99 3.37
N TYR A 158 1.31 14.23 3.62
CA TYR A 158 0.34 14.59 4.67
C TYR A 158 0.62 13.77 5.92
N GLY A 159 0.57 14.41 7.08
CA GLY A 159 0.85 13.76 8.34
C GLY A 159 1.13 14.78 9.44
N HIS A 160 1.83 14.34 10.48
CA HIS A 160 2.24 15.21 11.58
C HIS A 160 3.53 14.72 12.23
N TRP A 161 4.25 15.63 12.87
CA TRP A 161 5.50 15.31 13.53
C TRP A 161 5.31 14.58 14.87
N GLN A 162 6.06 13.47 15.03
CA GLN A 162 6.16 12.70 16.27
C GLN A 162 7.62 12.56 16.71
N ALA A 163 7.87 12.53 18.04
CA ALA A 163 9.20 12.27 18.57
C ALA A 163 9.55 10.77 18.47
N THR A 164 10.79 10.46 18.05
CA THR A 164 11.25 9.06 17.94
C THR A 164 11.55 8.43 19.30
N LEU A 165 12.01 9.22 20.28
CA LEU A 165 12.62 8.73 21.53
C LEU A 165 11.74 7.70 22.29
N ILE A 166 10.50 8.04 22.60
CA ILE A 166 9.61 7.15 23.36
C ILE A 166 9.32 5.85 22.60
N LYS A 167 9.07 5.94 21.28
CA LYS A 167 8.83 4.76 20.45
C LYS A 167 10.08 3.90 20.32
N LYS A 168 11.26 4.52 20.20
CA LYS A 168 12.56 3.83 20.17
C LYS A 168 12.84 3.08 21.47
N MET A 169 12.57 3.70 22.63
CA MET A 169 12.66 3.01 23.91
C MET A 169 11.72 1.80 24.02
N LYS A 170 10.45 1.97 23.58
CA LYS A 170 9.49 0.85 23.55
C LYS A 170 9.92 -0.26 22.59
N TYR A 171 10.49 0.08 21.44
CA TYR A 171 11.05 -0.87 20.48
C TYR A 171 12.22 -1.65 21.09
N ILE A 172 13.20 -0.97 21.69
CA ILE A 172 14.36 -1.61 22.35
C ILE A 172 13.89 -2.56 23.46
N PHE A 173 12.93 -2.11 24.28
CA PHE A 173 12.38 -2.95 25.37
C PHE A 173 11.68 -4.21 24.82
N ARG A 174 10.91 -4.09 23.75
CA ARG A 174 10.27 -5.26 23.10
C ARG A 174 11.30 -6.24 22.53
N LYS A 175 12.35 -5.73 21.88
CA LYS A 175 13.47 -6.57 21.42
C LYS A 175 14.16 -7.29 22.58
N PHE A 176 14.40 -6.59 23.65
CA PHE A 176 14.97 -7.20 24.86
C PHE A 176 14.09 -8.35 25.38
N LEU A 177 12.77 -8.15 25.47
CA LEU A 177 11.83 -9.20 25.88
C LEU A 177 11.81 -10.38 24.90
N GLN A 178 11.89 -10.13 23.62
CA GLN A 178 11.94 -11.18 22.60
C GLN A 178 13.22 -12.01 22.73
N GLN A 179 14.36 -11.35 22.85
CA GLN A 179 15.67 -12.02 22.93
C GLN A 179 15.89 -12.82 24.20
N ASN A 180 15.40 -12.33 25.34
CA ASN A 180 15.67 -12.93 26.64
C ASN A 180 14.55 -13.82 27.18
N PHE A 181 13.31 -13.62 26.72
CA PHE A 181 12.12 -14.32 27.25
C PHE A 181 11.28 -14.99 26.15
N GLY A 182 11.73 -15.00 24.90
CA GLY A 182 11.01 -15.62 23.78
C GLY A 182 9.65 -14.99 23.47
N LYS A 183 9.36 -13.78 23.98
CA LYS A 183 8.09 -13.09 23.71
C LYS A 183 8.11 -12.50 22.29
N VAL A 184 7.36 -13.11 21.40
CA VAL A 184 7.26 -12.62 20.03
C VAL A 184 6.69 -11.20 20.01
N ALA A 185 7.43 -10.28 19.40
CA ALA A 185 7.05 -8.88 19.33
C ALA A 185 6.32 -8.56 18.02
N GLU A 186 5.11 -8.00 18.14
CA GLU A 186 4.33 -7.57 16.97
C GLU A 186 4.99 -6.43 16.21
N ALA A 187 5.03 -6.54 14.87
CA ALA A 187 5.39 -5.46 13.98
C ALA A 187 4.26 -4.41 13.94
N LYS A 188 4.55 -3.19 14.42
CA LYS A 188 3.60 -2.09 14.43
C LYS A 188 3.93 -1.05 13.35
N TYR A 189 2.92 -0.58 12.62
CA TYR A 189 3.06 0.43 11.57
C TYR A 189 3.81 1.68 12.06
N SER A 190 3.44 2.22 13.22
CA SER A 190 4.11 3.39 13.78
C SER A 190 5.55 3.14 14.26
N THR A 191 5.90 1.88 14.60
CA THR A 191 7.30 1.51 14.89
C THR A 191 8.13 1.48 13.60
N ALA A 192 7.58 0.90 12.53
CA ALA A 192 8.24 0.86 11.24
C ALA A 192 8.48 2.28 10.67
N GLN A 193 7.54 3.22 10.86
CA GLN A 193 7.72 4.63 10.51
C GLN A 193 8.85 5.29 11.31
N MET A 194 8.86 5.07 12.62
CA MET A 194 9.93 5.59 13.49
C MET A 194 11.30 5.04 13.06
N LEU A 195 11.40 3.74 12.73
CA LEU A 195 12.64 3.14 12.25
C LEU A 195 13.08 3.75 10.92
N SER A 196 12.18 4.12 10.03
CA SER A 196 12.49 4.81 8.77
C SER A 196 13.21 6.14 9.02
N ALA A 197 12.71 6.95 9.96
CA ALA A 197 13.34 8.21 10.35
C ALA A 197 14.70 7.99 11.06
N ASP A 198 14.77 7.02 11.97
CA ASP A 198 15.97 6.68 12.70
C ASP A 198 17.12 6.23 11.77
N ARG A 199 16.80 5.50 10.68
CA ARG A 199 17.77 5.04 9.68
C ARG A 199 18.42 6.18 8.89
N VAL A 200 17.75 7.31 8.78
CA VAL A 200 18.29 8.52 8.15
C VAL A 200 18.77 9.56 9.18
N GLY A 201 18.91 9.17 10.45
CA GLY A 201 19.48 10.02 11.51
C GLY A 201 18.52 11.09 12.07
N MET A 202 17.22 10.99 11.82
CA MET A 202 16.25 11.95 12.32
C MET A 202 15.79 11.61 13.74
N THR A 203 15.61 12.64 14.58
CA THR A 203 15.11 12.52 15.98
C THR A 203 13.58 12.63 16.06
N ARG A 204 12.95 12.96 14.96
CA ARG A 204 11.48 13.03 14.78
C ARG A 204 11.12 12.28 13.51
N TYR A 205 9.93 11.68 13.48
CA TYR A 205 9.38 11.08 12.26
C TYR A 205 8.07 11.78 11.91
N TYR A 206 7.82 11.89 10.60
CA TYR A 206 6.56 12.40 10.09
C TYR A 206 5.60 11.23 9.98
N GLU A 207 4.63 11.14 10.89
CA GLU A 207 3.64 10.06 10.97
C GLU A 207 2.61 10.23 9.86
N ILE A 208 2.42 9.18 9.08
CA ILE A 208 1.48 9.12 7.96
C ILE A 208 0.42 8.05 8.22
N HIS A 209 -0.73 8.15 7.55
CA HIS A 209 -1.86 7.24 7.70
C HIS A 209 -2.15 6.44 6.41
N HIS A 210 -3.14 5.53 6.47
CA HIS A 210 -3.54 4.65 5.37
C HIS A 210 -4.22 5.43 4.24
N ARG A 211 -3.53 5.68 3.15
CA ARG A 211 -3.99 6.37 1.93
C ARG A 211 -3.00 6.16 0.79
N PRO A 212 -3.29 6.58 -0.46
CA PRO A 212 -2.30 6.63 -1.53
C PRO A 212 -1.09 7.50 -1.14
N HIS A 213 0.13 7.02 -1.42
CA HIS A 213 1.39 7.71 -1.08
C HIS A 213 2.23 7.95 -2.31
N ILE A 214 2.80 9.14 -2.44
CA ILE A 214 3.84 9.43 -3.42
C ILE A 214 5.18 8.85 -2.94
N LEU A 215 5.94 8.24 -3.85
CA LEU A 215 7.29 7.73 -3.61
C LEU A 215 8.25 8.23 -4.68
N SER A 216 9.54 8.30 -4.34
CA SER A 216 10.60 8.58 -5.30
C SER A 216 11.46 7.33 -5.52
N ARG A 217 11.46 6.84 -6.77
CA ARG A 217 12.34 5.75 -7.21
C ARG A 217 13.81 6.08 -6.95
N ASP A 218 14.23 7.29 -7.32
CA ASP A 218 15.64 7.67 -7.26
C ASP A 218 16.13 7.80 -5.81
N LEU A 219 15.31 8.34 -4.90
CA LEU A 219 15.65 8.40 -3.47
C LEU A 219 15.80 7.00 -2.88
N LEU A 220 14.81 6.12 -3.11
CA LEU A 220 14.83 4.75 -2.59
C LEU A 220 15.97 3.94 -3.19
N SER A 221 16.14 3.97 -4.53
CA SER A 221 17.19 3.21 -5.20
C SER A 221 18.59 3.66 -4.79
N THR A 222 18.82 4.97 -4.68
CA THR A 222 20.11 5.52 -4.24
C THR A 222 20.40 5.11 -2.80
N PHE A 223 19.42 5.26 -1.91
CA PHE A 223 19.58 4.89 -0.51
C PHE A 223 19.91 3.39 -0.35
N PHE A 224 19.10 2.51 -0.97
CA PHE A 224 19.30 1.06 -0.83
C PHE A 224 20.58 0.56 -1.52
N LYS A 225 20.97 1.13 -2.66
CA LYS A 225 22.24 0.80 -3.31
C LYS A 225 23.46 1.17 -2.44
N ASN A 226 23.36 2.27 -1.69
CA ASN A 226 24.39 2.71 -0.77
C ASN A 226 24.33 1.98 0.59
N ASN A 227 23.20 1.31 0.90
CA ASN A 227 22.97 0.58 2.15
C ASN A 227 22.53 -0.87 1.86
N LYS A 228 23.31 -1.59 1.05
CA LYS A 228 22.92 -2.91 0.55
C LYS A 228 22.64 -3.91 1.66
N GLU A 229 23.46 -3.94 2.71
CA GLU A 229 23.26 -4.84 3.86
C GLU A 229 21.92 -4.56 4.56
N LEU A 230 21.53 -3.29 4.65
CA LEU A 230 20.22 -2.92 5.21
C LEU A 230 19.07 -3.41 4.31
N LEU A 231 19.21 -3.28 2.99
CA LEU A 231 18.22 -3.80 2.06
C LEU A 231 18.08 -5.33 2.20
N ASP A 232 19.22 -6.05 2.19
CA ASP A 232 19.24 -7.50 2.33
C ASP A 232 18.57 -7.94 3.66
N GLN A 233 18.85 -7.25 4.77
CA GLN A 233 18.17 -7.47 6.05
C GLN A 233 16.67 -7.15 5.98
N GLN A 234 16.29 -6.09 5.30
CA GLN A 234 14.89 -5.67 5.18
C GLN A 234 14.03 -6.67 4.41
N ILE A 235 14.55 -7.22 3.30
CA ILE A 235 13.80 -8.07 2.38
C ILE A 235 13.86 -9.57 2.71
N GLN A 236 14.79 -10.02 3.56
CA GLN A 236 14.90 -11.45 3.92
C GLN A 236 13.71 -11.99 4.71
N PHE A 237 12.99 -11.12 5.43
CA PHE A 237 11.86 -11.52 6.26
C PHE A 237 10.67 -11.98 5.40
N LYS A 238 10.28 -13.23 5.56
CA LYS A 238 9.12 -13.81 4.85
C LYS A 238 7.79 -13.24 5.33
N PHE A 239 7.71 -12.86 6.60
CA PHE A 239 6.59 -12.20 7.26
C PHE A 239 7.05 -10.91 7.93
N ARG A 240 6.09 -10.03 8.27
CA ARG A 240 6.42 -8.75 8.92
C ARG A 240 7.19 -8.96 10.23
N ASN A 241 8.29 -8.25 10.36
CA ASN A 241 9.18 -8.30 11.53
C ASN A 241 9.30 -6.93 12.20
N ILE A 242 9.47 -6.92 13.53
CA ILE A 242 9.60 -5.69 14.32
C ILE A 242 10.79 -4.82 13.89
N ASP A 243 11.82 -5.42 13.29
CA ASP A 243 13.04 -4.75 12.87
C ASP A 243 12.95 -4.06 11.51
N GLN A 244 11.85 -4.26 10.80
CA GLN A 244 11.65 -3.66 9.48
C GLN A 244 11.23 -2.20 9.58
N LEU A 245 11.81 -1.39 8.71
CA LEU A 245 11.36 -0.03 8.45
C LEU A 245 10.15 -0.02 7.49
N LEU A 246 9.41 1.09 7.45
CA LEU A 246 8.37 1.34 6.46
C LEU A 246 8.98 2.01 5.23
N PRO A 247 9.01 1.38 4.04
CA PRO A 247 9.64 1.97 2.85
C PRO A 247 8.99 3.28 2.40
N VAL A 248 7.68 3.42 2.51
CA VAL A 248 6.97 4.69 2.30
C VAL A 248 7.49 5.77 3.25
N GLY A 249 7.62 5.44 4.54
CA GLY A 249 8.19 6.34 5.54
C GLY A 249 9.65 6.70 5.23
N LEU A 250 10.45 5.74 4.72
CA LEU A 250 11.82 5.99 4.30
C LEU A 250 11.87 6.99 3.14
N SER A 251 11.09 6.78 2.09
CA SER A 251 11.00 7.70 0.95
C SER A 251 10.65 9.12 1.41
N ASN A 252 9.66 9.24 2.31
CA ASN A 252 9.24 10.51 2.88
C ASN A 252 10.37 11.20 3.65
N HIS A 253 11.07 10.48 4.55
CA HIS A 253 12.13 11.08 5.35
C HIS A 253 13.37 11.44 4.52
N LEU A 254 13.67 10.67 3.46
CA LEU A 254 14.72 11.04 2.50
C LEU A 254 14.35 12.32 1.75
N ALA A 255 13.10 12.45 1.29
CA ALA A 255 12.61 13.66 0.63
C ALA A 255 12.64 14.88 1.55
N ILE A 256 12.26 14.72 2.84
CA ILE A 256 12.34 15.77 3.85
C ILE A 256 13.79 16.22 4.06
N GLN A 257 14.74 15.29 4.18
CA GLN A 257 16.15 15.63 4.38
C GLN A 257 16.80 16.34 3.19
N SER A 258 16.31 16.07 1.99
CA SER A 258 16.86 16.64 0.75
C SER A 258 16.06 17.86 0.24
N ASP A 259 15.18 18.44 1.07
CA ASP A 259 14.30 19.56 0.73
C ASP A 259 13.43 19.29 -0.52
N GLN A 260 13.05 18.02 -0.74
CA GLN A 260 12.19 17.59 -1.84
C GLN A 260 10.76 17.27 -1.37
N ALA A 261 10.34 17.75 -0.22
CA ALA A 261 9.03 17.50 0.35
C ALA A 261 8.30 18.78 0.77
N ILE A 262 7.01 18.81 0.50
CA ILE A 262 6.05 19.79 1.04
C ILE A 262 5.20 19.04 2.07
N LEU A 263 5.28 19.45 3.32
CA LEU A 263 4.54 18.85 4.42
C LEU A 263 3.18 19.52 4.58
N LYS A 264 2.13 18.72 4.67
CA LYS A 264 0.76 19.16 4.93
C LYS A 264 0.18 18.38 6.11
N ASP A 265 -0.71 19.02 6.86
CA ASP A 265 -1.42 18.39 7.97
C ASP A 265 -2.21 17.16 7.52
N ASP A 266 -2.56 16.29 8.48
CA ASP A 266 -3.42 15.14 8.25
C ASP A 266 -4.74 15.54 7.62
N ILE A 267 -5.27 14.67 6.77
CA ILE A 267 -6.55 14.82 6.11
C ILE A 267 -7.48 13.66 6.47
N ASP A 268 -8.76 13.94 6.50
CA ASP A 268 -9.78 12.92 6.68
C ASP A 268 -9.84 11.98 5.47
N ILE A 269 -10.11 10.71 5.73
CA ILE A 269 -10.32 9.68 4.72
C ILE A 269 -11.63 8.91 4.97
N ALA A 270 -12.21 8.36 3.93
CA ALA A 270 -13.29 7.38 4.05
C ALA A 270 -12.69 6.05 4.54
N TYR A 271 -12.77 5.78 5.83
CA TYR A 271 -12.13 4.62 6.44
C TYR A 271 -13.15 3.61 6.94
N LEU A 272 -12.99 2.36 6.49
CA LEU A 272 -13.79 1.22 6.91
C LEU A 272 -12.87 0.19 7.57
N LYS A 273 -13.11 -0.10 8.83
CA LYS A 273 -12.37 -1.12 9.57
C LYS A 273 -13.27 -2.28 10.02
N ASP A 274 -14.45 -1.95 10.51
CA ASP A 274 -15.44 -2.93 10.97
C ASP A 274 -16.87 -2.38 10.80
N ASP A 275 -17.89 -3.18 11.16
CA ASP A 275 -19.31 -2.81 10.98
C ASP A 275 -19.72 -1.50 11.66
N ARG A 276 -19.01 -1.08 12.70
CA ARG A 276 -19.29 0.20 13.42
C ARG A 276 -18.99 1.42 12.55
N ASP A 277 -18.13 1.26 11.56
CA ASP A 277 -17.76 2.34 10.64
C ASP A 277 -18.73 2.49 9.46
N LEU A 278 -19.68 1.56 9.27
CA LEU A 278 -20.56 1.45 8.10
C LEU A 278 -21.23 2.78 7.72
N GLU A 279 -21.99 3.38 8.62
CA GLU A 279 -22.74 4.61 8.32
C GLU A 279 -21.81 5.79 8.06
N LYS A 280 -20.74 5.91 8.84
CA LYS A 280 -19.72 6.94 8.65
C LYS A 280 -19.02 6.78 7.29
N PHE A 281 -18.70 5.55 6.92
CA PHE A 281 -18.06 5.25 5.64
C PHE A 281 -18.97 5.59 4.46
N ILE A 282 -20.24 5.19 4.48
CA ILE A 282 -21.20 5.50 3.42
C ILE A 282 -21.38 7.01 3.27
N LEU A 283 -21.48 7.75 4.38
CA LEU A 283 -21.54 9.22 4.34
C LEU A 283 -20.25 9.82 3.76
N ALA A 284 -19.08 9.30 4.13
CA ALA A 284 -17.80 9.75 3.63
C ALA A 284 -17.63 9.52 2.12
N LEU A 285 -18.20 8.43 1.56
CA LEU A 285 -18.19 8.18 0.12
C LEU A 285 -18.86 9.31 -0.69
N SER A 286 -19.85 9.98 -0.13
CA SER A 286 -20.60 11.07 -0.77
C SER A 286 -20.00 12.46 -0.47
N ASN A 287 -19.04 12.56 0.45
CA ASN A 287 -18.45 13.84 0.85
C ASN A 287 -17.38 14.28 -0.16
N SER A 288 -17.57 15.44 -0.78
CA SER A 288 -16.65 16.02 -1.77
C SER A 288 -15.29 16.43 -1.21
N GLU A 289 -15.19 16.69 0.10
CA GLU A 289 -13.94 17.09 0.75
C GLU A 289 -13.02 15.91 1.07
N ILE A 290 -13.58 14.68 1.09
CA ILE A 290 -12.82 13.47 1.40
C ILE A 290 -12.28 12.86 0.12
N LYS A 291 -10.99 13.07 -0.16
CA LYS A 291 -10.35 12.66 -1.42
C LYS A 291 -9.95 11.19 -1.48
N PHE A 292 -9.65 10.56 -0.35
CA PHE A 292 -9.13 9.19 -0.30
C PHE A 292 -9.96 8.29 0.60
N GLY A 293 -9.84 6.98 0.40
CA GLY A 293 -10.45 6.00 1.27
C GLY A 293 -9.62 4.72 1.42
N CYS A 294 -10.00 3.93 2.43
CA CYS A 294 -9.41 2.62 2.71
C CYS A 294 -10.51 1.66 3.21
N ILE A 295 -10.55 0.46 2.64
CA ILE A 295 -11.52 -0.60 2.97
C ILE A 295 -10.72 -1.76 3.57
N GLN A 296 -10.34 -1.65 4.84
CA GLN A 296 -9.38 -2.56 5.45
C GLN A 296 -9.90 -4.00 5.67
N SER A 297 -11.19 -4.25 5.62
CA SER A 297 -11.76 -5.53 6.09
C SER A 297 -13.10 -5.86 5.44
N LEU A 298 -13.25 -5.69 4.12
CA LEU A 298 -14.52 -5.92 3.43
C LEU A 298 -15.09 -7.32 3.70
N GLY A 299 -14.27 -8.36 3.60
CA GLY A 299 -14.69 -9.75 3.83
C GLY A 299 -14.84 -10.17 5.29
N GLN A 300 -14.67 -9.27 6.26
CA GLN A 300 -14.89 -9.53 7.69
C GLN A 300 -16.18 -8.93 8.22
N LEU A 301 -16.86 -8.15 7.39
CA LEU A 301 -18.12 -7.51 7.74
C LEU A 301 -19.25 -8.55 7.80
N GLU A 302 -20.28 -8.24 8.57
CA GLU A 302 -21.54 -8.98 8.47
C GLU A 302 -22.10 -8.86 7.03
N SER A 303 -22.71 -9.93 6.52
CA SER A 303 -23.15 -10.01 5.11
C SER A 303 -24.04 -8.84 4.67
N LEU A 304 -24.89 -8.32 5.57
CA LEU A 304 -25.74 -7.17 5.27
C LEU A 304 -24.92 -5.88 5.13
N ALA A 305 -23.94 -5.66 6.00
CA ALA A 305 -23.05 -4.50 5.96
C ALA A 305 -22.15 -4.55 4.71
N GLU A 306 -21.55 -5.72 4.43
CA GLU A 306 -20.77 -5.93 3.21
C GLU A 306 -21.59 -5.65 1.95
N GLY A 307 -22.80 -6.18 1.85
CA GLY A 307 -23.71 -5.95 0.73
C GLY A 307 -24.04 -4.47 0.50
N ARG A 308 -24.29 -3.71 1.57
CA ARG A 308 -24.52 -2.26 1.50
C ARG A 308 -23.31 -1.49 1.01
N ILE A 309 -22.11 -1.84 1.50
CA ILE A 309 -20.86 -1.19 1.08
C ILE A 309 -20.55 -1.51 -0.38
N ARG A 310 -20.66 -2.79 -0.78
CA ARG A 310 -20.46 -3.18 -2.19
C ARG A 310 -21.40 -2.42 -3.11
N ALA A 311 -22.68 -2.33 -2.76
CA ALA A 311 -23.67 -1.59 -3.54
C ALA A 311 -23.31 -0.11 -3.68
N ALA A 312 -22.87 0.53 -2.58
CA ALA A 312 -22.45 1.93 -2.59
C ALA A 312 -21.19 2.16 -3.47
N LEU A 313 -20.20 1.26 -3.39
CA LEU A 313 -18.98 1.32 -4.21
C LEU A 313 -19.27 1.07 -5.69
N ILE A 314 -20.11 0.07 -6.02
CA ILE A 314 -20.53 -0.21 -7.39
C ILE A 314 -21.26 1.00 -7.98
N GLN A 315 -22.19 1.59 -7.23
CA GLN A 315 -22.89 2.82 -7.65
C GLN A 315 -21.88 3.96 -7.87
N LYS A 316 -20.94 4.15 -6.93
CA LYS A 316 -19.93 5.20 -7.01
C LYS A 316 -19.03 5.05 -8.25
N PHE A 317 -18.61 3.85 -8.57
CA PHE A 317 -17.70 3.58 -9.68
C PHE A 317 -18.39 3.07 -10.95
N THR A 318 -19.71 3.26 -11.08
CA THR A 318 -20.46 2.92 -12.29
C THR A 318 -19.79 3.51 -13.53
N GLY A 319 -19.63 2.69 -14.57
CA GLY A 319 -18.97 3.05 -15.83
C GLY A 319 -17.42 2.92 -15.80
N PHE A 320 -16.84 2.55 -14.66
CA PHE A 320 -15.40 2.30 -14.50
C PHE A 320 -15.09 0.91 -13.93
N LEU A 321 -16.11 0.10 -13.63
CA LEU A 321 -15.98 -1.28 -13.13
C LEU A 321 -16.31 -2.28 -14.23
N PRO A 322 -15.60 -3.42 -14.31
CA PRO A 322 -16.01 -4.54 -15.14
C PRO A 322 -17.43 -5.02 -14.78
N SER A 323 -18.19 -5.41 -15.80
CA SER A 323 -19.60 -5.85 -15.64
C SER A 323 -19.76 -7.10 -14.76
N GLN A 324 -18.69 -7.84 -14.52
CA GLN A 324 -18.64 -9.00 -13.62
C GLN A 324 -18.69 -8.61 -12.14
N ILE A 325 -18.32 -7.37 -11.80
CA ILE A 325 -18.43 -6.85 -10.43
C ILE A 325 -19.84 -6.34 -10.22
N GLN A 326 -20.72 -7.25 -9.79
CA GLN A 326 -22.13 -7.01 -9.58
C GLN A 326 -22.48 -6.88 -8.08
N PRO A 327 -23.58 -6.20 -7.72
CA PRO A 327 -24.08 -6.25 -6.35
C PRO A 327 -24.36 -7.70 -5.97
N THR A 328 -23.91 -8.10 -4.79
CA THR A 328 -24.31 -9.41 -4.23
C THR A 328 -25.83 -9.37 -4.05
N THR A 329 -26.56 -10.21 -4.77
CA THR A 329 -28.00 -10.37 -4.56
C THR A 329 -28.17 -11.01 -3.19
N VAL A 330 -28.52 -10.19 -2.18
CA VAL A 330 -28.93 -10.72 -0.87
C VAL A 330 -30.26 -11.43 -1.11
N VAL A 331 -30.25 -12.76 -1.12
CA VAL A 331 -31.46 -13.62 -1.18
C VAL A 331 -32.05 -13.74 0.21
#